data_be224055f63bb32c420e2fec3ba9c68a
#
_entry.id   be224055f63bb32c420e2fec3ba9c68a
#
_cell.length_a   1.000
_cell.length_b   1.000
_cell.length_c   1.000
_cell.angle_alpha   90.00
_cell.angle_beta   90.00
_cell.angle_gamma   90.00
#
_symmetry.space_group_name_H-M   'P 1'
#
loop_
_entity.id
_entity.type
_entity.pdbx_description
1 polymer ?
#
loop_
_entity_poly.entity_id
_entity_poly.type
_entity_poly.pdbx_seq_one_letter_code
_entity_poly.pdbx_strand_id
1 'polypeptide(L)'
;KEAEHIAEKIGRLLDEGVPLTEIAVIYRTNLQGGAFARELYKRGIPYDLRDNSGNVYEHWVAKDLLAYLLLAENEESDSALRRILNKPKRYIGKDLLAEAETMPYTLLRSFFVCPSLKGWQEENLENLRIDLNQIRKRTPYDAVKYIRKVIGYDEYLEEFAAYRRTSAQVLQEIADEIMETAK
;
A
#
# COMPACT_ATOMS: atom_id res chain seq x y z
N LYS A 1 -7.92 20.18 1.35
CA LYS A 1 -8.95 21.05 1.98
C LYS A 1 -8.73 21.22 3.49
N GLU A 2 -8.68 20.14 4.30
CA GLU A 2 -8.47 20.26 5.76
C GLU A 2 -7.08 20.80 6.11
N ALA A 3 -6.02 20.22 5.51
CA ALA A 3 -4.64 20.66 5.73
C ALA A 3 -4.41 22.11 5.27
N GLU A 4 -5.02 22.52 4.16
CA GLU A 4 -4.98 23.90 3.66
C GLU A 4 -5.61 24.86 4.68
N HIS A 5 -6.79 24.51 5.20
CA HIS A 5 -7.49 25.32 6.19
C HIS A 5 -6.70 25.48 7.49
N ILE A 6 -6.10 24.37 7.97
CA ILE A 6 -5.25 24.41 9.16
C ILE A 6 -4.00 25.27 8.93
N ALA A 7 -3.33 25.13 7.79
CA ALA A 7 -2.17 25.95 7.45
C ALA A 7 -2.51 27.45 7.34
N GLU A 8 -3.70 27.79 6.80
CA GLU A 8 -4.20 29.17 6.78
C GLU A 8 -4.46 29.71 8.19
N LYS A 9 -5.04 28.88 9.07
CA LYS A 9 -5.27 29.27 10.46
C LYS A 9 -3.96 29.52 11.20
N ILE A 10 -2.95 28.67 10.98
CA ILE A 10 -1.61 28.85 11.53
C ILE A 10 -1.00 30.19 11.04
N GLY A 11 -1.09 30.44 9.73
CA GLY A 11 -0.62 31.73 9.15
C GLY A 11 -1.23 32.93 9.85
N ARG A 12 -2.54 32.93 10.07
CA ARG A 12 -3.24 34.03 10.79
C ARG A 12 -2.75 34.18 12.23
N LEU A 13 -2.55 33.06 12.96
CA LEU A 13 -2.02 33.13 14.32
C LEU A 13 -0.60 33.72 14.37
N LEU A 14 0.22 33.40 13.37
CA LEU A 14 1.55 34.02 13.23
C LEU A 14 1.48 35.52 12.98
N ASP A 15 0.55 35.97 12.11
CA ASP A 15 0.30 37.39 11.83
C ASP A 15 -0.21 38.14 13.08
N GLU A 16 -0.92 37.44 13.97
CA GLU A 16 -1.37 37.91 15.27
C GLU A 16 -0.28 37.92 16.35
N GLY A 17 0.93 37.40 16.01
CA GLY A 17 2.10 37.40 16.89
C GLY A 17 2.21 36.19 17.79
N VAL A 18 1.42 35.12 17.58
CA VAL A 18 1.52 33.87 18.32
C VAL A 18 2.78 33.11 17.87
N PRO A 19 3.72 32.78 18.76
CA PRO A 19 4.95 32.09 18.37
C PRO A 19 4.65 30.64 17.97
N LEU A 20 5.38 30.10 16.98
CA LEU A 20 5.23 28.72 16.52
C LEU A 20 5.34 27.67 17.64
N THR A 21 6.13 27.94 18.66
CA THR A 21 6.32 27.06 19.83
C THR A 21 5.07 26.88 20.69
N GLU A 22 4.08 27.77 20.51
CA GLU A 22 2.79 27.72 21.22
C GLU A 22 1.67 27.13 20.34
N ILE A 23 1.97 26.79 19.09
CA ILE A 23 0.99 26.21 18.16
C ILE A 23 1.23 24.69 18.05
N ALA A 24 0.20 23.91 18.32
CA ALA A 24 0.22 22.47 18.11
C ALA A 24 -0.97 22.01 17.26
N VAL A 25 -0.71 21.12 16.29
CA VAL A 25 -1.75 20.46 15.52
C VAL A 25 -1.88 19.03 16.04
N ILE A 26 -3.06 18.73 16.59
CA ILE A 26 -3.38 17.38 17.10
C ILE A 26 -4.25 16.69 16.06
N TYR A 27 -3.85 15.50 15.66
CA TYR A 27 -4.54 14.68 14.66
C TYR A 27 -4.71 13.24 15.12
N ARG A 28 -5.67 12.56 14.52
CA ARG A 28 -6.05 11.20 14.94
C ARG A 28 -5.16 10.11 14.36
N THR A 29 -4.65 10.31 13.15
CA THR A 29 -3.84 9.32 12.42
C THR A 29 -2.56 9.95 11.90
N ASN A 30 -1.48 9.17 11.86
CA ASN A 30 -0.18 9.62 11.34
C ASN A 30 -0.24 10.06 9.87
N LEU A 31 -1.22 9.55 9.14
CA LEU A 31 -1.50 9.91 7.76
C LEU A 31 -1.87 11.38 7.61
N GLN A 32 -2.73 11.88 8.52
CA GLN A 32 -3.10 13.30 8.56
C GLN A 32 -1.88 14.19 8.81
N GLY A 33 -0.94 13.74 9.64
CA GLY A 33 0.32 14.44 9.90
C GLY A 33 1.14 14.71 8.63
N GLY A 34 1.23 13.74 7.72
CA GLY A 34 1.91 13.90 6.44
C GLY A 34 1.25 14.95 5.52
N ALA A 35 -0.08 15.01 5.51
CA ALA A 35 -0.82 16.02 4.75
C ALA A 35 -0.59 17.44 5.29
N PHE A 36 -0.59 17.60 6.62
CA PHE A 36 -0.28 18.88 7.27
C PHE A 36 1.17 19.30 7.01
N ALA A 37 2.12 18.39 7.15
CA ALA A 37 3.54 18.66 6.90
C ALA A 37 3.78 19.16 5.48
N ARG A 38 3.20 18.51 4.46
CA ARG A 38 3.31 18.95 3.06
C ARG A 38 2.77 20.35 2.84
N GLU A 39 1.63 20.68 3.44
CA GLU A 39 1.01 21.97 3.25
C GLU A 39 1.76 23.10 3.98
N LEU A 40 2.27 22.83 5.19
CA LEU A 40 3.14 23.76 5.93
C LEU A 40 4.45 23.99 5.18
N TYR A 41 5.06 22.92 4.63
CA TYR A 41 6.27 23.04 3.81
C TYR A 41 6.07 23.93 2.58
N LYS A 42 4.96 23.74 1.84
CA LYS A 42 4.63 24.60 0.67
C LYS A 42 4.52 26.08 1.03
N ARG A 43 4.09 26.38 2.25
CA ARG A 43 3.95 27.76 2.74
C ARG A 43 5.17 28.30 3.45
N GLY A 44 6.25 27.51 3.55
CA GLY A 44 7.48 27.89 4.22
C GLY A 44 7.32 28.03 5.75
N ILE A 45 6.30 27.43 6.35
CA ILE A 45 6.05 27.44 7.80
C ILE A 45 6.86 26.30 8.43
N PRO A 46 7.83 26.59 9.32
CA PRO A 46 8.59 25.57 10.03
C PRO A 46 7.68 24.71 10.93
N TYR A 47 7.96 23.42 11.03
CA TYR A 47 7.22 22.50 11.89
C TYR A 47 8.16 21.42 12.42
N ASP A 48 7.77 20.82 13.54
CA ASP A 48 8.38 19.62 14.13
C ASP A 48 7.35 18.49 14.18
N LEU A 49 7.68 17.33 13.60
CA LEU A 49 6.87 16.12 13.66
C LEU A 49 7.40 15.23 14.78
N ARG A 50 6.63 15.08 15.85
CA ARG A 50 7.03 14.21 16.97
C ARG A 50 7.11 12.73 16.60
N ASP A 51 6.39 12.29 15.58
CA ASP A 51 6.42 10.91 15.08
C ASP A 51 7.06 10.86 13.70
N ASN A 52 8.17 10.15 13.58
CA ASN A 52 8.88 9.87 12.32
C ASN A 52 8.11 8.93 11.37
N SER A 53 6.85 8.59 11.68
CA SER A 53 6.00 7.68 10.90
C SER A 53 5.31 8.34 9.69
N GLY A 54 5.78 9.52 9.27
CA GLY A 54 5.18 10.31 8.17
C GLY A 54 5.39 9.75 6.76
N ASN A 55 6.12 8.66 6.59
CA ASN A 55 6.31 8.06 5.26
C ASN A 55 5.28 6.93 5.04
N VAL A 56 4.18 7.25 4.37
CA VAL A 56 3.14 6.27 4.01
C VAL A 56 3.71 5.03 3.29
N TYR A 57 4.80 5.19 2.54
CA TYR A 57 5.47 4.11 1.81
C TYR A 57 6.15 3.08 2.74
N GLU A 58 6.40 3.41 4.00
CA GLU A 58 6.90 2.46 4.99
C GLU A 58 5.80 1.54 5.55
N HIS A 59 4.53 1.92 5.38
CA HIS A 59 3.41 1.11 5.84
C HIS A 59 3.27 -0.17 5.00
N TRP A 60 2.89 -1.28 5.63
CA TRP A 60 2.81 -2.58 4.97
C TRP A 60 1.80 -2.63 3.82
N VAL A 61 0.68 -1.88 3.91
CA VAL A 61 -0.31 -1.74 2.82
C VAL A 61 0.33 -1.12 1.59
N ALA A 62 1.07 -0.03 1.77
CA ALA A 62 1.80 0.63 0.67
C ALA A 62 2.82 -0.31 0.04
N LYS A 63 3.60 -1.00 0.88
CA LYS A 63 4.59 -2.01 0.42
C LYS A 63 3.95 -3.15 -0.35
N ASP A 64 2.72 -3.55 -0.01
CA ASP A 64 1.99 -4.58 -0.75
C ASP A 64 1.54 -4.06 -2.13
N LEU A 65 0.97 -2.85 -2.21
CA LEU A 65 0.59 -2.21 -3.48
C LEU A 65 1.79 -2.02 -4.40
N LEU A 66 2.92 -1.52 -3.85
CA LEU A 66 4.17 -1.39 -4.60
C LEU A 66 4.73 -2.73 -5.08
N ALA A 67 4.58 -3.80 -4.29
CA ALA A 67 4.99 -5.13 -4.70
C ALA A 67 4.17 -5.66 -5.88
N TYR A 68 2.88 -5.36 -5.96
CA TYR A 68 2.06 -5.65 -7.13
C TYR A 68 2.55 -4.92 -8.38
N LEU A 69 2.83 -3.62 -8.26
CA LEU A 69 3.34 -2.82 -9.38
C LEU A 69 4.71 -3.33 -9.83
N LEU A 70 5.61 -3.60 -8.88
CA LEU A 70 6.93 -4.13 -9.17
C LEU A 70 6.86 -5.49 -9.87
N LEU A 71 6.01 -6.40 -9.38
CA LEU A 71 5.85 -7.72 -9.97
C LEU A 71 5.21 -7.65 -11.36
N ALA A 72 4.32 -6.69 -11.61
CA ALA A 72 3.75 -6.47 -12.94
C ALA A 72 4.81 -6.01 -13.95
N GLU A 73 5.77 -5.18 -13.54
CA GLU A 73 6.89 -4.74 -14.39
C GLU A 73 7.97 -5.82 -14.53
N ASN A 74 8.25 -6.53 -13.45
CA ASN A 74 9.29 -7.55 -13.39
C ASN A 74 8.76 -8.83 -12.72
N GLU A 75 8.24 -9.75 -13.52
CA GLU A 75 7.71 -11.06 -13.07
C GLU A 75 8.77 -11.96 -12.39
N GLU A 76 10.05 -11.62 -12.52
CA GLU A 76 11.15 -12.34 -11.87
C GLU A 76 11.42 -11.88 -10.42
N SER A 77 10.67 -10.90 -9.93
CA SER A 77 10.82 -10.40 -8.56
C SER A 77 10.20 -11.36 -7.54
N ASP A 78 10.95 -12.38 -7.15
CA ASP A 78 10.55 -13.37 -6.14
C ASP A 78 10.16 -12.74 -4.80
N SER A 79 10.84 -11.67 -4.40
CA SER A 79 10.54 -10.94 -3.16
C SER A 79 9.16 -10.26 -3.21
N ALA A 80 8.83 -9.65 -4.35
CA ALA A 80 7.53 -9.04 -4.57
C ALA A 80 6.43 -10.11 -4.60
N LEU A 81 6.66 -11.22 -5.29
CA LEU A 81 5.72 -12.34 -5.34
C LEU A 81 5.43 -12.90 -3.95
N ARG A 82 6.48 -13.24 -3.16
CA ARG A 82 6.31 -13.74 -1.79
C ARG A 82 5.46 -12.80 -0.94
N ARG A 83 5.63 -11.50 -1.13
CA ARG A 83 4.91 -10.50 -0.37
C ARG A 83 3.41 -10.51 -0.63
N ILE A 84 2.97 -10.69 -1.88
CA ILE A 84 1.58 -10.60 -2.30
C ILE A 84 0.92 -11.96 -2.59
N LEU A 85 1.64 -13.05 -2.49
CA LEU A 85 1.22 -14.38 -2.92
C LEU A 85 -0.17 -14.79 -2.40
N ASN A 86 -0.46 -14.45 -1.14
CA ASN A 86 -1.74 -14.71 -0.49
C ASN A 86 -2.46 -13.42 -0.02
N LYS A 87 -2.35 -12.35 -0.79
CA LYS A 87 -2.98 -11.05 -0.48
C LYS A 87 -3.65 -10.46 -1.73
N PRO A 88 -4.88 -10.80 -2.08
CA PRO A 88 -5.84 -11.68 -1.39
C PRO A 88 -5.41 -13.16 -1.33
N LYS A 89 -6.18 -13.93 -0.56
CA LYS A 89 -5.93 -15.36 -0.34
C LYS A 89 -5.95 -16.16 -1.65
N ARG A 90 -4.84 -16.80 -1.97
CA ARG A 90 -4.71 -17.77 -3.08
C ARG A 90 -4.43 -19.18 -2.59
N TYR A 91 -4.38 -19.35 -1.26
CA TYR A 91 -4.20 -20.65 -0.59
C TYR A 91 -2.91 -21.39 -1.01
N ILE A 92 -1.86 -20.64 -1.31
CA ILE A 92 -0.52 -21.19 -1.55
C ILE A 92 0.12 -21.42 -0.18
N GLY A 93 0.16 -22.68 0.23
CA GLY A 93 0.70 -23.10 1.52
C GLY A 93 2.24 -23.08 1.57
N LYS A 94 2.76 -23.18 2.79
CA LYS A 94 4.23 -23.21 3.01
C LYS A 94 4.92 -24.36 2.33
N ASP A 95 4.28 -25.54 2.28
CA ASP A 95 4.87 -26.73 1.68
C ASP A 95 5.04 -26.57 0.17
N LEU A 96 4.02 -26.07 -0.53
CA LEU A 96 4.09 -25.79 -1.96
C LEU A 96 5.10 -24.67 -2.26
N LEU A 97 5.18 -23.64 -1.39
CA LEU A 97 6.18 -22.58 -1.51
C LEU A 97 7.59 -23.15 -1.37
N ALA A 98 7.84 -23.97 -0.36
CA ALA A 98 9.14 -24.61 -0.14
C ALA A 98 9.54 -25.52 -1.31
N GLU A 99 8.60 -26.27 -1.88
CA GLU A 99 8.83 -27.09 -3.07
C GLU A 99 9.20 -26.20 -4.26
N ALA A 100 8.46 -25.11 -4.54
CA ALA A 100 8.75 -24.20 -5.61
C ALA A 100 10.15 -23.55 -5.49
N GLU A 101 10.59 -23.26 -4.27
CA GLU A 101 11.92 -22.70 -3.99
C GLU A 101 13.08 -23.64 -4.31
N THR A 102 12.84 -24.94 -4.45
CA THR A 102 13.87 -25.90 -4.87
C THR A 102 14.06 -25.98 -6.38
N MET A 103 13.15 -25.38 -7.15
CA MET A 103 13.19 -25.45 -8.60
C MET A 103 14.17 -24.43 -9.21
N PRO A 104 14.80 -24.73 -10.36
CA PRO A 104 15.82 -23.87 -10.99
C PRO A 104 15.21 -22.74 -11.83
N TYR A 105 14.06 -22.18 -11.42
CA TYR A 105 13.32 -21.14 -12.14
C TYR A 105 12.98 -20.01 -11.19
N THR A 106 12.47 -18.89 -11.74
CA THR A 106 11.83 -17.85 -10.93
C THR A 106 10.64 -18.42 -10.15
N LEU A 107 10.35 -17.89 -8.99
CA LEU A 107 9.37 -18.48 -8.07
C LEU A 107 7.98 -18.66 -8.72
N LEU A 108 7.52 -17.68 -9.49
CA LEU A 108 6.22 -17.76 -10.18
C LEU A 108 6.20 -18.94 -11.17
N ARG A 109 7.27 -19.10 -11.96
CA ARG A 109 7.39 -20.21 -12.91
C ARG A 109 7.54 -21.55 -12.21
N SER A 110 8.25 -21.57 -11.09
CA SER A 110 8.48 -22.77 -10.27
C SER A 110 7.18 -23.39 -9.80
N PHE A 111 6.20 -22.61 -9.40
CA PHE A 111 4.89 -23.14 -8.98
C PHE A 111 4.25 -24.04 -10.05
N PHE A 112 4.29 -23.63 -11.32
CA PHE A 112 3.65 -24.37 -12.42
C PHE A 112 4.32 -25.68 -12.78
N VAL A 113 5.50 -25.95 -12.25
CA VAL A 113 6.23 -27.23 -12.44
C VAL A 113 6.26 -28.08 -11.16
N CYS A 114 5.67 -27.61 -10.06
CA CYS A 114 5.60 -28.36 -8.82
C CYS A 114 4.60 -29.53 -8.93
N PRO A 115 5.03 -30.78 -8.68
CA PRO A 115 4.12 -31.94 -8.68
C PRO A 115 2.95 -31.84 -7.68
N SER A 116 3.13 -31.13 -6.59
CA SER A 116 2.09 -30.98 -5.55
C SER A 116 1.08 -29.85 -5.85
N LEU A 117 1.26 -29.11 -6.94
CA LEU A 117 0.32 -28.06 -7.35
C LEU A 117 -1.06 -28.65 -7.67
N LYS A 118 -2.09 -28.15 -7.04
CA LYS A 118 -3.48 -28.56 -7.29
C LYS A 118 -4.11 -27.67 -8.37
N GLY A 119 -5.01 -28.24 -9.19
CA GLY A 119 -5.63 -27.50 -10.30
C GLY A 119 -6.28 -26.17 -9.90
N TRP A 120 -6.96 -26.10 -8.75
CA TRP A 120 -7.54 -24.86 -8.26
C TRP A 120 -6.48 -23.82 -7.77
N GLN A 121 -5.30 -24.27 -7.34
CA GLN A 121 -4.17 -23.37 -7.02
C GLN A 121 -3.51 -22.85 -8.29
N GLU A 122 -3.40 -23.71 -9.30
CA GLU A 122 -2.94 -23.34 -10.63
C GLU A 122 -3.83 -22.26 -11.25
N GLU A 123 -5.16 -22.42 -11.17
CA GLU A 123 -6.11 -21.41 -11.61
C GLU A 123 -5.92 -20.06 -10.88
N ASN A 124 -5.72 -20.07 -9.56
CA ASN A 124 -5.44 -18.86 -8.78
C ASN A 124 -4.13 -18.18 -9.20
N LEU A 125 -3.10 -18.94 -9.56
CA LEU A 125 -1.82 -18.40 -10.03
C LEU A 125 -1.93 -17.88 -11.48
N GLU A 126 -2.70 -18.55 -12.34
CA GLU A 126 -2.99 -18.03 -13.69
C GLU A 126 -3.80 -16.73 -13.63
N ASN A 127 -4.79 -16.64 -12.75
CA ASN A 127 -5.52 -15.40 -12.51
C ASN A 127 -4.57 -14.29 -12.06
N LEU A 128 -3.61 -14.58 -11.17
CA LEU A 128 -2.58 -13.60 -10.81
C LEU A 128 -1.76 -13.14 -12.02
N ARG A 129 -1.35 -14.05 -12.93
CA ARG A 129 -0.62 -13.68 -14.15
C ARG A 129 -1.45 -12.78 -15.06
N ILE A 130 -2.73 -13.11 -15.23
CA ILE A 130 -3.67 -12.27 -16.00
C ILE A 130 -3.76 -10.88 -15.37
N ASP A 131 -3.92 -10.80 -14.05
CA ASP A 131 -4.00 -9.54 -13.31
C ASP A 131 -2.73 -8.69 -13.45
N LEU A 132 -1.55 -9.30 -13.33
CA LEU A 132 -0.27 -8.61 -13.54
C LEU A 132 -0.17 -8.01 -14.95
N ASN A 133 -0.59 -8.75 -15.96
CA ASN A 133 -0.66 -8.24 -17.34
C ASN A 133 -1.66 -7.09 -17.49
N GLN A 134 -2.75 -7.09 -16.72
CA GLN A 134 -3.72 -6.00 -16.72
C GLN A 134 -3.17 -4.77 -15.98
N ILE A 135 -2.41 -4.96 -14.90
CA ILE A 135 -1.73 -3.87 -14.17
C ILE A 135 -0.73 -3.17 -15.09
N ARG A 136 0.14 -3.92 -15.78
CA ARG A 136 1.18 -3.39 -16.68
C ARG A 136 0.65 -2.45 -17.76
N LYS A 137 -0.58 -2.63 -18.20
CA LYS A 137 -1.21 -1.83 -19.27
C LYS A 137 -1.88 -0.55 -18.79
N ARG A 138 -1.85 -0.27 -17.50
CA ARG A 138 -2.58 0.84 -16.85
C ARG A 138 -1.63 1.96 -16.43
N THR A 139 -2.19 3.17 -16.28
CA THR A 139 -1.50 4.24 -15.55
C THR A 139 -1.29 3.80 -14.09
N PRO A 140 -0.31 4.35 -13.36
CA PRO A 140 -0.09 3.99 -11.96
C PRO A 140 -1.35 4.13 -11.10
N TYR A 141 -2.12 5.19 -11.28
CA TYR A 141 -3.39 5.42 -10.61
C TYR A 141 -4.42 4.30 -10.90
N ASP A 142 -4.64 4.00 -12.18
CA ASP A 142 -5.59 2.96 -12.59
C ASP A 142 -5.12 1.55 -12.20
N ALA A 143 -3.81 1.33 -12.15
CA ALA A 143 -3.21 0.08 -11.67
C ALA A 143 -3.51 -0.15 -10.19
N VAL A 144 -3.28 0.85 -9.33
CA VAL A 144 -3.63 0.76 -7.90
C VAL A 144 -5.14 0.58 -7.72
N LYS A 145 -5.96 1.30 -8.48
CA LYS A 145 -7.42 1.14 -8.45
C LYS A 145 -7.84 -0.28 -8.84
N TYR A 146 -7.20 -0.88 -9.86
CA TYR A 146 -7.44 -2.25 -10.29
C TYR A 146 -7.08 -3.26 -9.20
N ILE A 147 -5.92 -3.12 -8.56
CA ILE A 147 -5.48 -3.98 -7.45
C ILE A 147 -6.52 -3.94 -6.32
N ARG A 148 -6.98 -2.77 -5.96
CA ARG A 148 -7.93 -2.57 -4.86
C ARG A 148 -9.31 -3.15 -5.15
N LYS A 149 -9.86 -2.89 -6.35
CA LYS A 149 -11.28 -3.14 -6.64
C LYS A 149 -11.53 -4.41 -7.45
N VAL A 150 -10.61 -4.82 -8.31
CA VAL A 150 -10.79 -5.98 -9.20
C VAL A 150 -10.08 -7.21 -8.66
N ILE A 151 -8.83 -7.06 -8.20
CA ILE A 151 -8.11 -8.16 -7.53
C ILE A 151 -8.70 -8.45 -6.14
N GLY A 152 -9.40 -7.48 -5.52
CA GLY A 152 -10.04 -7.66 -4.22
C GLY A 152 -9.11 -7.36 -3.04
N TYR A 153 -8.17 -6.41 -3.22
CA TYR A 153 -7.27 -6.06 -2.12
C TYR A 153 -7.99 -5.29 -0.99
N ASP A 154 -9.03 -4.49 -1.31
CA ASP A 154 -9.84 -3.80 -0.29
C ASP A 154 -10.62 -4.81 0.58
N GLU A 155 -11.19 -5.86 -0.02
CA GLU A 155 -11.83 -6.95 0.70
C GLU A 155 -10.84 -7.70 1.61
N TYR A 156 -9.61 -7.91 1.12
CA TYR A 156 -8.54 -8.48 1.95
C TYR A 156 -8.21 -7.59 3.15
N LEU A 157 -8.19 -6.26 2.99
CA LEU A 157 -7.96 -5.33 4.10
C LEU A 157 -9.08 -5.39 5.14
N GLU A 158 -10.33 -5.54 4.71
CA GLU A 158 -11.49 -5.71 5.60
C GLU A 158 -11.40 -7.01 6.40
N GLU A 159 -11.10 -8.15 5.74
CA GLU A 159 -10.89 -9.42 6.40
C GLU A 159 -9.73 -9.38 7.41
N PHE A 160 -8.62 -8.77 7.02
CA PHE A 160 -7.45 -8.58 7.88
C PHE A 160 -7.78 -7.73 9.11
N ALA A 161 -8.49 -6.61 8.89
CA ALA A 161 -8.90 -5.71 9.96
C ALA A 161 -9.84 -6.40 10.95
N ALA A 162 -10.82 -7.16 10.45
CA ALA A 162 -11.72 -7.95 11.27
C ALA A 162 -10.97 -8.99 12.12
N TYR A 163 -10.04 -9.73 11.52
CA TYR A 163 -9.21 -10.71 12.21
C TYR A 163 -8.31 -10.09 13.28
N ARG A 164 -7.70 -8.94 12.99
CA ARG A 164 -6.78 -8.22 13.88
C ARG A 164 -7.49 -7.30 14.87
N ARG A 165 -8.80 -7.15 14.78
CA ARG A 165 -9.62 -6.21 15.57
C ARG A 165 -9.11 -4.76 15.45
N THR A 166 -8.75 -4.35 14.24
CA THR A 166 -8.32 -3.00 13.89
C THR A 166 -9.31 -2.34 12.92
N SER A 167 -9.10 -1.07 12.58
CA SER A 167 -9.99 -0.36 11.66
C SER A 167 -9.61 -0.62 10.20
N ALA A 168 -10.53 -1.17 9.42
CA ALA A 168 -10.39 -1.31 7.97
C ALA A 168 -10.27 0.07 7.29
N GLN A 169 -11.00 1.06 7.80
CA GLN A 169 -10.96 2.42 7.27
C GLN A 169 -9.55 3.02 7.29
N VAL A 170 -8.80 2.83 8.37
CA VAL A 170 -7.40 3.32 8.47
C VAL A 170 -6.51 2.67 7.41
N LEU A 171 -6.68 1.36 7.16
CA LEU A 171 -5.91 0.65 6.13
C LEU A 171 -6.29 1.10 4.72
N GLN A 172 -7.57 1.36 4.47
CA GLN A 172 -8.07 1.87 3.20
C GLN A 172 -7.61 3.32 2.94
N GLU A 173 -7.56 4.19 3.97
CA GLU A 173 -7.03 5.54 3.86
C GLU A 173 -5.56 5.56 3.40
N ILE A 174 -4.75 4.61 3.86
CA ILE A 174 -3.36 4.43 3.39
C ILE A 174 -3.33 4.06 1.90
N ALA A 175 -4.17 3.12 1.49
CA ALA A 175 -4.28 2.74 0.09
C ALA A 175 -4.81 3.89 -0.80
N ASP A 176 -5.71 4.73 -0.27
CA ASP A 176 -6.18 5.96 -0.93
C ASP A 176 -5.04 6.95 -1.13
N GLU A 177 -4.19 7.16 -0.14
CA GLU A 177 -3.04 8.06 -0.26
C GLU A 177 -2.05 7.59 -1.32
N ILE A 178 -1.73 6.29 -1.36
CA ILE A 178 -0.87 5.74 -2.42
C ILE A 178 -1.50 5.94 -3.80
N MET A 179 -2.80 5.72 -3.93
CA MET A 179 -3.53 5.92 -5.19
C MET A 179 -3.51 7.39 -5.62
N GLU A 180 -3.72 8.34 -4.70
CA GLU A 180 -3.68 9.78 -4.99
C GLU A 180 -2.29 10.27 -5.39
N THR A 181 -1.22 9.73 -4.81
CA THR A 181 0.16 10.09 -5.18
C THR A 181 0.58 9.50 -6.53
N ALA A 182 -0.21 8.56 -7.07
CA ALA A 182 0.03 7.92 -8.36
C ALA A 182 -0.65 8.64 -9.55
N LYS A 183 -1.33 9.76 -9.30
CA LYS A 183 -1.91 10.63 -10.35
C LYS A 183 -0.85 11.45 -11.04
#